data_ab772d94b5a50226106d1b490c2d74ec
#
_entry.id   ab772d94b5a50226106d1b490c2d74ec
#
_cell.length_a   1.000
_cell.length_b   1.000
_cell.length_c   1.000
_cell.angle_alpha   90.00
_cell.angle_beta   90.00
_cell.angle_gamma   90.00
#
_symmetry.space_group_name_H-M   'P 1'
#
loop_
_entity.id
_entity.type
_entity.pdbx_description
1 polymer ?
#
loop_
_entity_poly.entity_id
_entity_poly.type
_entity_poly.pdbx_seq_one_letter_code
_entity_poly.pdbx_strand_id
1 'polypeptide(L)'
;MKIMNYIKKKIGYSECSKIYYIWKNYKLKNATVKYVGFNHYRRIFNFKNSIPDLDEIFSKNDVILFQTITNEKTIKELYDLSHLSNCLDEVIEIIKNKFPEYYQTAIDFFNGKSINYCNIFMMKREDFMKYGDFVFGTLLEFDRVHNLKTDSDIKKLITKEVEHSGKKYDIDYQCRQEGFIIERISNVFYNYHFKNKLDVSTTSL
;
A
#
# COMPACT_ATOMS: atom_id res chain seq x y z
N MET A 1 -3.13 -21.71 5.36
CA MET A 1 -4.10 -21.47 6.43
C MET A 1 -3.50 -20.69 7.63
N LYS A 2 -2.31 -21.02 8.15
CA LYS A 2 -1.68 -20.32 9.30
C LYS A 2 -1.34 -18.80 9.05
N ILE A 3 -0.85 -18.45 7.86
CA ILE A 3 -0.45 -17.07 7.53
C ILE A 3 -1.67 -16.12 7.45
N MET A 4 -2.81 -16.61 6.93
CA MET A 4 -4.04 -15.81 6.81
C MET A 4 -4.64 -15.43 8.16
N ASN A 5 -4.60 -16.33 9.16
CA ASN A 5 -5.02 -16.03 10.53
C ASN A 5 -4.05 -15.06 11.23
N TYR A 6 -2.80 -15.07 10.84
CA TYR A 6 -1.76 -14.18 11.33
C TYR A 6 -2.02 -12.73 10.93
N ILE A 7 -2.25 -12.45 9.64
CA ILE A 7 -2.52 -11.07 9.17
C ILE A 7 -3.88 -10.54 9.67
N LYS A 8 -4.92 -11.38 9.78
CA LYS A 8 -6.22 -10.97 10.32
C LYS A 8 -6.17 -10.40 11.74
N LYS A 9 -5.22 -10.82 12.54
CA LYS A 9 -5.08 -10.42 13.95
C LYS A 9 -4.15 -9.22 14.14
N LYS A 10 -3.45 -8.77 13.10
CA LYS A 10 -2.51 -7.67 13.20
C LYS A 10 -3.19 -6.32 12.97
N ILE A 11 -3.20 -5.49 13.99
CA ILE A 11 -3.58 -4.07 13.91
C ILE A 11 -2.74 -3.35 12.84
N GLY A 12 -1.45 -3.72 12.73
CA GLY A 12 -0.49 -3.12 11.81
C GLY A 12 -0.91 -3.12 10.35
N TYR A 13 -1.55 -4.18 9.88
CA TYR A 13 -2.00 -4.29 8.48
C TYR A 13 -3.28 -3.51 8.18
N SER A 14 -4.03 -3.08 9.20
CA SER A 14 -5.24 -2.27 9.03
C SER A 14 -6.16 -2.83 7.92
N GLU A 15 -6.66 -1.96 6.99
CA GLU A 15 -7.48 -2.34 5.83
C GLU A 15 -6.75 -3.27 4.85
N CYS A 16 -5.43 -3.23 4.80
CA CYS A 16 -4.63 -4.04 3.88
C CYS A 16 -4.70 -5.54 4.17
N SER A 17 -5.16 -5.93 5.35
CA SER A 17 -5.49 -7.33 5.67
C SER A 17 -6.54 -7.91 4.72
N LYS A 18 -7.48 -7.08 4.23
CA LYS A 18 -8.51 -7.47 3.24
C LYS A 18 -7.91 -7.66 1.85
N ILE A 19 -7.00 -6.76 1.45
CA ILE A 19 -6.27 -6.87 0.17
C ILE A 19 -5.46 -8.17 0.15
N TYR A 20 -4.73 -8.45 1.25
CA TYR A 20 -3.99 -9.71 1.42
C TYR A 20 -4.90 -10.94 1.30
N TYR A 21 -6.05 -10.92 2.00
CA TYR A 21 -7.00 -12.04 1.97
C TYR A 21 -7.48 -12.33 0.54
N ILE A 22 -7.84 -11.30 -0.21
CA ILE A 22 -8.32 -11.44 -1.59
C ILE A 22 -7.18 -11.97 -2.46
N TRP A 23 -6.00 -11.35 -2.46
CA TRP A 23 -4.85 -11.82 -3.23
C TRP A 23 -4.54 -13.30 -2.97
N LYS A 24 -4.49 -13.71 -1.71
CA LYS A 24 -4.19 -15.09 -1.31
C LYS A 24 -5.23 -16.09 -1.81
N ASN A 25 -6.51 -15.72 -1.77
CA ASN A 25 -7.60 -16.60 -2.21
C ASN A 25 -7.75 -16.62 -3.74
N TYR A 26 -7.46 -15.55 -4.44
CA TYR A 26 -7.47 -15.52 -5.90
C TYR A 26 -6.38 -16.39 -6.52
N LYS A 27 -5.25 -16.58 -5.86
CA LYS A 27 -4.24 -17.58 -6.28
C LYS A 27 -4.78 -19.00 -6.29
N LEU A 28 -5.78 -19.28 -5.46
CA LEU A 28 -6.34 -20.63 -5.26
C LEU A 28 -7.63 -20.90 -6.06
N LYS A 29 -8.24 -19.87 -6.65
CA LYS A 29 -9.52 -19.99 -7.37
C LYS A 29 -9.41 -19.40 -8.76
N ASN A 30 -9.79 -20.18 -9.77
CA ASN A 30 -9.97 -19.70 -11.15
C ASN A 30 -11.07 -18.64 -11.18
N ALA A 31 -10.69 -17.39 -11.02
CA ALA A 31 -11.64 -16.30 -11.06
C ALA A 31 -11.84 -15.83 -12.50
N THR A 32 -13.08 -15.74 -12.91
CA THR A 32 -13.51 -15.12 -14.18
C THR A 32 -13.46 -13.59 -14.13
N VAL A 33 -13.05 -13.04 -13.00
CA VAL A 33 -12.96 -11.60 -12.76
C VAL A 33 -11.81 -11.00 -13.57
N LYS A 34 -12.12 -10.00 -14.38
CA LYS A 34 -11.13 -9.27 -15.20
C LYS A 34 -10.38 -8.21 -14.38
N TYR A 35 -11.07 -7.51 -13.50
CA TYR A 35 -10.57 -6.35 -12.75
C TYR A 35 -10.73 -6.55 -11.26
N VAL A 36 -9.78 -6.02 -10.48
CA VAL A 36 -9.80 -6.01 -9.01
C VAL A 36 -9.60 -4.58 -8.55
N GLY A 37 -10.48 -4.11 -7.66
CA GLY A 37 -10.40 -2.77 -7.12
C GLY A 37 -10.69 -2.73 -5.63
N PHE A 38 -10.11 -1.73 -4.98
CA PHE A 38 -10.33 -1.44 -3.57
C PHE A 38 -10.65 0.03 -3.38
N ASN A 39 -11.66 0.29 -2.57
CA ASN A 39 -12.01 1.59 -2.04
C ASN A 39 -11.69 1.66 -0.54
N HIS A 40 -11.46 2.85 -0.05
CA HIS A 40 -11.40 3.08 1.38
C HIS A 40 -12.81 3.06 1.97
N TYR A 41 -12.97 2.67 3.24
CA TYR A 41 -14.28 2.56 3.90
C TYR A 41 -15.06 3.89 3.97
N ARG A 42 -14.40 5.02 3.80
CA ARG A 42 -14.99 6.38 3.79
C ARG A 42 -14.87 7.08 2.44
N ARG A 43 -14.31 6.44 1.41
CA ARG A 43 -14.06 7.07 0.11
C ARG A 43 -14.26 6.05 -0.99
N ILE A 44 -15.05 6.41 -1.98
CA ILE A 44 -15.24 5.61 -3.19
C ILE A 44 -14.85 6.41 -4.43
N PHE A 45 -14.42 5.73 -5.48
CA PHE A 45 -14.16 6.39 -6.77
C PHE A 45 -15.38 7.14 -7.25
N ASN A 46 -15.19 8.39 -7.67
CA ASN A 46 -16.22 9.23 -8.23
C ASN A 46 -16.17 9.20 -9.77
N PHE A 47 -16.97 8.35 -10.37
CA PHE A 47 -17.12 8.24 -11.82
C PHE A 47 -18.24 9.14 -12.40
N LYS A 48 -18.57 10.26 -11.75
CA LYS A 48 -19.54 11.26 -12.23
C LYS A 48 -20.87 10.66 -12.69
N ASN A 49 -21.60 10.01 -11.78
CA ASN A 49 -22.98 9.55 -11.94
C ASN A 49 -23.24 8.37 -12.89
N SER A 50 -22.25 7.69 -13.39
CA SER A 50 -22.42 6.48 -14.20
C SER A 50 -21.51 5.34 -13.72
N ILE A 51 -21.99 4.12 -13.90
CA ILE A 51 -21.10 2.95 -13.79
C ILE A 51 -20.22 2.98 -15.04
N PRO A 52 -18.89 3.10 -14.89
CA PRO A 52 -18.01 3.23 -16.04
C PRO A 52 -17.92 1.91 -16.81
N ASP A 53 -17.75 1.98 -18.12
CA ASP A 53 -17.29 0.83 -18.89
C ASP A 53 -15.81 0.59 -18.59
N LEU A 54 -15.54 -0.41 -17.77
CA LEU A 54 -14.18 -0.76 -17.37
C LEU A 54 -13.35 -1.30 -18.53
N ASP A 55 -13.96 -1.99 -19.49
CA ASP A 55 -13.23 -2.50 -20.66
C ASP A 55 -12.75 -1.33 -21.53
N GLU A 56 -13.57 -0.27 -21.69
CA GLU A 56 -13.14 0.96 -22.37
C GLU A 56 -12.01 1.67 -21.61
N ILE A 57 -12.14 1.85 -20.29
CA ILE A 57 -11.11 2.51 -19.49
C ILE A 57 -9.79 1.75 -19.56
N PHE A 58 -9.81 0.43 -19.38
CA PHE A 58 -8.62 -0.41 -19.38
C PHE A 58 -8.06 -0.75 -20.77
N SER A 59 -8.75 -0.30 -21.82
CA SER A 59 -8.16 -0.28 -23.18
C SER A 59 -7.12 0.85 -23.36
N LYS A 60 -7.22 1.92 -22.57
CA LYS A 60 -6.38 3.13 -22.66
C LYS A 60 -5.48 3.33 -21.45
N ASN A 61 -5.81 2.71 -20.32
CA ASN A 61 -5.11 2.90 -19.05
C ASN A 61 -4.71 1.54 -18.45
N ASP A 62 -3.62 1.53 -17.71
CA ASP A 62 -3.10 0.32 -17.05
C ASP A 62 -3.73 0.17 -15.65
N VAL A 63 -4.01 1.28 -14.98
CA VAL A 63 -4.51 1.33 -13.61
C VAL A 63 -5.39 2.56 -13.38
N ILE A 64 -6.37 2.44 -12.49
CA ILE A 64 -7.12 3.56 -11.92
C ILE A 64 -6.63 3.76 -10.50
N LEU A 65 -6.23 4.98 -10.14
CA LEU A 65 -5.73 5.35 -8.83
C LEU A 65 -6.55 6.50 -8.24
N PHE A 66 -6.54 6.60 -6.90
CA PHE A 66 -6.89 7.86 -6.27
C PHE A 66 -5.92 8.94 -6.73
N GLN A 67 -6.44 10.16 -6.93
CA GLN A 67 -5.67 11.29 -7.48
C GLN A 67 -4.29 11.43 -6.83
N THR A 68 -3.31 11.74 -7.65
CA THR A 68 -1.95 12.02 -7.23
C THR A 68 -1.90 13.32 -6.43
N ILE A 69 -1.23 13.31 -5.30
CA ILE A 69 -0.98 14.48 -4.45
C ILE A 69 0.52 14.78 -4.48
N THR A 70 0.86 16.03 -4.81
CA THR A 70 2.26 16.51 -4.75
C THR A 70 2.47 17.30 -3.47
N ASN A 71 3.51 16.98 -2.74
CA ASN A 71 3.86 17.54 -1.45
C ASN A 71 5.05 18.52 -1.58
N GLU A 72 5.31 19.30 -0.54
CA GLU A 72 6.50 20.17 -0.47
C GLU A 72 7.78 19.38 -0.14
N LYS A 73 7.66 18.36 0.71
CA LYS A 73 8.73 17.47 1.16
C LYS A 73 8.73 16.17 0.38
N THR A 74 9.84 15.46 0.40
CA THR A 74 9.92 14.11 -0.18
C THR A 74 9.04 13.13 0.58
N ILE A 75 8.68 12.02 -0.06
CA ILE A 75 7.85 10.99 0.55
C ILE A 75 8.53 10.40 1.79
N LYS A 76 9.86 10.23 1.73
CA LYS A 76 10.64 9.77 2.88
C LYS A 76 10.62 10.77 4.03
N GLU A 77 10.88 12.05 3.78
CA GLU A 77 10.82 13.09 4.81
C GLU A 77 9.45 13.17 5.48
N LEU A 78 8.35 13.10 4.70
CA LEU A 78 7.00 13.10 5.25
C LEU A 78 6.72 11.89 6.13
N TYR A 79 7.24 10.74 5.74
CA TYR A 79 7.11 9.52 6.54
C TYR A 79 7.85 9.66 7.87
N ASP A 80 9.10 10.09 7.84
CA ASP A 80 9.96 10.24 9.02
C ASP A 80 9.43 11.28 10.01
N LEU A 81 8.66 12.28 9.52
CA LEU A 81 7.98 13.27 10.36
C LEU A 81 6.73 12.74 11.07
N SER A 82 6.09 11.71 10.53
CA SER A 82 4.76 11.27 10.98
C SER A 82 4.74 9.85 11.54
N HIS A 83 5.77 9.07 11.27
CA HIS A 83 5.85 7.65 11.59
C HIS A 83 7.21 7.28 12.17
N LEU A 84 7.41 5.99 12.40
CA LEU A 84 8.67 5.47 12.92
C LEU A 84 9.78 5.65 11.88
N SER A 85 10.75 6.52 12.18
CA SER A 85 11.90 6.76 11.33
C SER A 85 12.73 5.48 11.12
N ASN A 86 13.43 5.40 10.00
CA ASN A 86 14.23 4.27 9.52
C ASN A 86 13.47 3.07 8.95
N CYS A 87 12.15 2.90 9.22
CA CYS A 87 11.39 1.78 8.65
C CYS A 87 11.42 1.78 7.11
N LEU A 88 11.39 2.95 6.46
CA LEU A 88 11.48 3.00 5.00
C LEU A 88 12.87 2.65 4.48
N ASP A 89 13.94 2.98 5.19
CA ASP A 89 15.31 2.57 4.82
C ASP A 89 15.43 1.04 4.85
N GLU A 90 14.87 0.40 5.87
CA GLU A 90 14.84 -1.05 5.98
C GLU A 90 13.98 -1.70 4.88
N VAL A 91 12.85 -1.09 4.55
CA VAL A 91 11.98 -1.53 3.45
C VAL A 91 12.70 -1.43 2.11
N ILE A 92 13.46 -0.36 1.88
CA ILE A 92 14.28 -0.18 0.68
C ILE A 92 15.34 -1.28 0.57
N GLU A 93 16.03 -1.62 1.68
CA GLU A 93 16.99 -2.72 1.69
C GLU A 93 16.32 -4.10 1.47
N ILE A 94 15.12 -4.31 2.01
CA ILE A 94 14.34 -5.52 1.71
C ILE A 94 14.00 -5.60 0.21
N ILE A 95 13.55 -4.48 -0.39
CA ILE A 95 13.26 -4.42 -1.82
C ILE A 95 14.53 -4.74 -2.63
N LYS A 96 15.65 -4.11 -2.33
CA LYS A 96 16.93 -4.33 -2.99
C LYS A 96 17.37 -5.79 -2.98
N ASN A 97 17.18 -6.47 -1.86
CA ASN A 97 17.62 -7.84 -1.69
C ASN A 97 16.65 -8.88 -2.28
N LYS A 98 15.35 -8.62 -2.24
CA LYS A 98 14.30 -9.60 -2.57
C LYS A 98 13.63 -9.33 -3.91
N PHE A 99 13.58 -8.06 -4.33
CA PHE A 99 12.94 -7.58 -5.55
C PHE A 99 13.83 -6.52 -6.23
N PRO A 100 15.08 -6.87 -6.62
CA PRO A 100 16.08 -5.91 -7.08
C PRO A 100 15.63 -5.09 -8.30
N GLU A 101 14.71 -5.61 -9.10
CA GLU A 101 14.13 -4.90 -10.25
C GLU A 101 13.35 -3.65 -9.86
N TYR A 102 12.79 -3.59 -8.64
CA TYR A 102 12.05 -2.43 -8.13
C TYR A 102 12.95 -1.42 -7.40
N TYR A 103 14.20 -1.75 -7.12
CA TYR A 103 15.06 -0.96 -6.23
C TYR A 103 15.24 0.48 -6.68
N GLN A 104 15.59 0.72 -7.96
CA GLN A 104 15.77 2.08 -8.44
C GLN A 104 14.46 2.88 -8.40
N THR A 105 13.34 2.25 -8.78
CA THR A 105 12.02 2.89 -8.69
C THR A 105 11.64 3.24 -7.25
N ALA A 106 12.04 2.42 -6.28
CA ALA A 106 11.83 2.71 -4.86
C ALA A 106 12.64 3.95 -4.43
N ILE A 107 13.94 4.01 -4.78
CA ILE A 107 14.80 5.18 -4.51
C ILE A 107 14.19 6.45 -5.12
N ASP A 108 13.80 6.41 -6.39
CA ASP A 108 13.24 7.56 -7.11
C ASP A 108 11.92 8.02 -6.47
N PHE A 109 11.04 7.07 -6.12
CA PHE A 109 9.78 7.36 -5.46
C PHE A 109 9.96 7.98 -4.06
N PHE A 110 10.80 7.41 -3.21
CA PHE A 110 10.98 7.90 -1.84
C PHE A 110 11.67 9.27 -1.78
N ASN A 111 12.52 9.59 -2.76
CA ASN A 111 13.10 10.91 -2.96
C ASN A 111 12.17 11.87 -3.75
N GLY A 112 11.11 11.36 -4.34
CA GLY A 112 10.08 12.13 -5.01
C GLY A 112 9.11 12.80 -4.02
N LYS A 113 8.17 13.58 -4.57
CA LYS A 113 7.20 14.38 -3.79
C LYS A 113 5.74 14.00 -4.07
N SER A 114 5.49 13.12 -5.01
CA SER A 114 4.13 12.78 -5.47
C SER A 114 3.74 11.37 -5.05
N ILE A 115 2.50 11.22 -4.57
CA ILE A 115 1.98 9.96 -4.03
C ILE A 115 0.47 9.83 -4.27
N ASN A 116 0.01 8.60 -4.49
CA ASN A 116 -1.40 8.21 -4.41
C ASN A 116 -1.66 7.60 -3.03
N TYR A 117 -2.45 8.30 -2.20
CA TYR A 117 -2.74 7.85 -0.82
C TYR A 117 -3.89 6.83 -0.75
N CYS A 118 -4.09 6.27 0.43
CA CYS A 118 -5.28 5.52 0.89
C CYS A 118 -5.45 4.12 0.30
N ASN A 119 -4.49 3.53 -0.38
CA ASN A 119 -4.61 2.19 -0.99
C ASN A 119 -5.90 2.03 -1.84
N ILE A 120 -6.33 3.10 -2.53
CA ILE A 120 -7.48 3.11 -3.41
C ILE A 120 -6.98 2.93 -4.84
N PHE A 121 -7.32 1.80 -5.43
CA PHE A 121 -6.90 1.45 -6.78
C PHE A 121 -7.85 0.48 -7.47
N MET A 122 -7.78 0.41 -8.79
CA MET A 122 -8.35 -0.66 -9.59
C MET A 122 -7.38 -1.02 -10.72
N MET A 123 -7.13 -2.31 -10.94
CA MET A 123 -6.23 -2.83 -11.97
C MET A 123 -6.72 -4.14 -12.55
N LYS A 124 -6.09 -4.60 -13.62
CA LYS A 124 -6.32 -5.93 -14.18
C LYS A 124 -5.95 -6.99 -13.16
N ARG A 125 -6.67 -8.11 -13.16
CA ARG A 125 -6.43 -9.21 -12.21
C ARG A 125 -4.99 -9.71 -12.21
N GLU A 126 -4.38 -9.79 -13.38
CA GLU A 126 -3.00 -10.28 -13.51
C GLU A 126 -1.99 -9.35 -12.83
N ASP A 127 -2.21 -8.03 -12.96
CA ASP A 127 -1.37 -7.03 -12.31
C ASP A 127 -1.62 -7.01 -10.79
N PHE A 128 -2.86 -7.23 -10.36
CA PHE A 128 -3.17 -7.42 -8.93
C PHE A 128 -2.43 -8.62 -8.32
N MET A 129 -2.24 -9.70 -9.08
CA MET A 129 -1.46 -10.84 -8.60
C MET A 129 0.03 -10.47 -8.40
N LYS A 130 0.64 -9.78 -9.38
CA LYS A 130 2.02 -9.27 -9.27
C LYS A 130 2.16 -8.25 -8.14
N TYR A 131 1.18 -7.32 -8.02
CA TYR A 131 1.09 -6.36 -6.92
C TYR A 131 1.15 -7.08 -5.56
N GLY A 132 0.34 -8.09 -5.38
CA GLY A 132 0.31 -8.84 -4.12
C GLY A 132 1.60 -9.62 -3.87
N ASP A 133 2.25 -10.17 -4.90
CA ASP A 133 3.53 -10.86 -4.77
C ASP A 133 4.63 -9.89 -4.29
N PHE A 134 4.70 -8.68 -4.85
CA PHE A 134 5.66 -7.66 -4.46
C PHE A 134 5.35 -7.08 -3.07
N VAL A 135 4.14 -6.53 -2.89
CA VAL A 135 3.77 -5.78 -1.69
C VAL A 135 3.77 -6.68 -0.45
N PHE A 136 3.09 -7.82 -0.51
CA PHE A 136 3.07 -8.74 0.64
C PHE A 136 4.35 -9.54 0.77
N GLY A 137 5.09 -9.75 -0.31
CA GLY A 137 6.42 -10.31 -0.24
C GLY A 137 7.39 -9.43 0.56
N THR A 138 7.33 -8.11 0.36
CA THR A 138 8.12 -7.10 1.10
C THR A 138 7.69 -7.04 2.56
N LEU A 139 6.39 -6.95 2.84
CA LEU A 139 5.88 -6.83 4.21
C LEU A 139 6.10 -8.08 5.05
N LEU A 140 5.90 -9.26 4.49
CA LEU A 140 6.16 -10.51 5.22
C LEU A 140 7.65 -10.65 5.55
N GLU A 141 8.53 -10.11 4.72
CA GLU A 141 9.96 -10.07 5.01
C GLU A 141 10.27 -9.05 6.12
N PHE A 142 9.66 -7.86 6.09
CA PHE A 142 9.75 -6.88 7.18
C PHE A 142 9.30 -7.50 8.51
N ASP A 143 8.15 -8.17 8.53
CA ASP A 143 7.66 -8.91 9.70
C ASP A 143 8.65 -9.96 10.19
N ARG A 144 9.30 -10.69 9.26
CA ARG A 144 10.27 -11.72 9.58
C ARG A 144 11.52 -11.14 10.24
N VAL A 145 12.05 -10.05 9.68
CA VAL A 145 13.25 -9.36 10.19
C VAL A 145 13.01 -8.85 11.61
N HIS A 146 11.85 -8.25 11.85
CA HIS A 146 11.50 -7.71 13.17
C HIS A 146 10.82 -8.73 14.11
N ASN A 147 10.68 -9.99 13.68
CA ASN A 147 9.99 -11.05 14.45
C ASN A 147 8.57 -10.65 14.89
N LEU A 148 7.84 -9.90 14.04
CA LEU A 148 6.49 -9.40 14.34
C LEU A 148 5.45 -10.51 14.13
N LYS A 149 5.08 -11.22 15.18
CA LYS A 149 4.10 -12.32 15.16
C LYS A 149 2.76 -11.93 15.75
N THR A 150 2.75 -10.95 16.63
CA THR A 150 1.57 -10.52 17.40
C THR A 150 1.49 -9.00 17.46
N ASP A 151 0.33 -8.47 17.82
CA ASP A 151 0.16 -7.03 18.09
C ASP A 151 1.06 -6.54 19.23
N SER A 152 1.39 -7.42 20.19
CA SER A 152 2.34 -7.09 21.26
C SER A 152 3.77 -6.86 20.73
N ASP A 153 4.17 -7.57 19.67
CA ASP A 153 5.49 -7.39 19.08
C ASP A 153 5.57 -6.03 18.36
N ILE A 154 4.50 -5.63 17.67
CA ILE A 154 4.40 -4.31 17.05
C ILE A 154 4.50 -3.20 18.11
N LYS A 155 3.78 -3.35 19.23
CA LYS A 155 3.84 -2.37 20.33
C LYS A 155 5.24 -2.22 20.95
N LYS A 156 6.06 -3.27 20.92
CA LYS A 156 7.46 -3.19 21.37
C LYS A 156 8.35 -2.44 20.37
N LEU A 157 8.05 -2.53 19.06
CA LEU A 157 8.75 -1.78 18.04
C LEU A 157 8.45 -0.28 18.16
N ILE A 158 7.22 0.08 18.53
CA ILE A 158 6.78 1.47 18.67
C ILE A 158 7.13 1.98 20.06
N THR A 159 8.21 2.74 20.17
CA THR A 159 8.75 3.18 21.46
C THR A 159 8.33 4.58 21.88
N LYS A 160 7.77 5.38 20.98
CA LYS A 160 7.41 6.79 21.26
C LYS A 160 6.25 7.27 20.39
N GLU A 161 5.53 8.25 20.93
CA GLU A 161 4.57 9.06 20.18
C GLU A 161 5.30 10.02 19.25
N VAL A 162 4.65 10.42 18.18
CA VAL A 162 5.16 11.39 17.21
C VAL A 162 4.21 12.59 17.17
N GLU A 163 4.74 13.80 17.21
CA GLU A 163 3.97 15.02 17.00
C GLU A 163 4.49 15.75 15.75
N HIS A 164 3.58 16.06 14.83
CA HIS A 164 3.90 16.80 13.62
C HIS A 164 2.74 17.73 13.23
N SER A 165 3.07 18.98 12.90
CA SER A 165 2.12 20.02 12.47
C SER A 165 0.95 20.20 13.44
N GLY A 166 1.21 20.18 14.77
CA GLY A 166 0.21 20.30 15.82
C GLY A 166 -0.70 19.08 15.99
N LYS A 167 -0.44 17.99 15.31
CA LYS A 167 -1.15 16.73 15.43
C LYS A 167 -0.30 15.69 16.14
N LYS A 168 -0.84 15.12 17.21
CA LYS A 168 -0.23 14.04 17.96
C LYS A 168 -0.63 12.69 17.37
N TYR A 169 0.36 11.85 17.09
CA TYR A 169 0.19 10.48 16.64
C TYR A 169 0.60 9.55 17.78
N ASP A 170 -0.40 9.02 18.46
CA ASP A 170 -0.19 8.14 19.62
C ASP A 170 0.37 6.77 19.23
N ILE A 171 0.71 5.98 20.23
CA ILE A 171 1.26 4.64 20.04
C ILE A 171 0.30 3.72 19.28
N ASP A 172 -1.00 3.79 19.56
CA ASP A 172 -1.99 2.94 18.89
C ASP A 172 -2.12 3.29 17.40
N TYR A 173 -2.02 4.58 17.05
CA TYR A 173 -1.93 5.02 15.65
C TYR A 173 -0.65 4.48 14.99
N GLN A 174 0.51 4.60 15.65
CA GLN A 174 1.79 4.15 15.13
C GLN A 174 1.85 2.61 14.97
N CYS A 175 1.07 1.86 15.75
CA CYS A 175 0.95 0.41 15.59
C CYS A 175 0.37 -0.04 14.24
N ARG A 176 -0.11 0.89 13.39
CA ARG A 176 -0.54 0.62 12.01
C ARG A 176 0.62 0.67 11.01
N GLN A 177 1.82 0.38 11.45
CA GLN A 177 3.08 0.52 10.73
C GLN A 177 3.08 -0.14 9.35
N GLU A 178 2.62 -1.40 9.27
CA GLU A 178 2.57 -2.13 7.99
C GLU A 178 1.58 -1.47 7.02
N GLY A 179 0.47 -0.92 7.52
CA GLY A 179 -0.50 -0.16 6.72
C GLY A 179 0.13 1.10 6.10
N PHE A 180 0.98 1.80 6.85
CA PHE A 180 1.71 2.97 6.36
C PHE A 180 2.78 2.59 5.32
N ILE A 181 3.48 1.48 5.53
CA ILE A 181 4.44 0.95 4.57
C ILE A 181 3.74 0.53 3.28
N ILE A 182 2.63 -0.21 3.35
CA ILE A 182 1.87 -0.66 2.16
C ILE A 182 1.50 0.53 1.28
N GLU A 183 0.97 1.60 1.87
CA GLU A 183 0.56 2.78 1.11
C GLU A 183 1.72 3.37 0.27
N ARG A 184 2.96 3.28 0.75
CA ARG A 184 4.15 3.76 0.05
C ARG A 184 4.66 2.76 -0.98
N ILE A 185 4.85 1.52 -0.62
CA ILE A 185 5.38 0.51 -1.57
C ILE A 185 4.38 0.17 -2.68
N SER A 186 3.08 0.37 -2.48
CA SER A 186 2.08 0.32 -3.55
C SER A 186 2.41 1.30 -4.67
N ASN A 187 2.85 2.53 -4.33
CA ASN A 187 3.26 3.52 -5.31
C ASN A 187 4.56 3.12 -6.05
N VAL A 188 5.49 2.44 -5.39
CA VAL A 188 6.66 1.84 -6.05
C VAL A 188 6.21 0.86 -7.13
N PHE A 189 5.26 -0.02 -6.80
CA PHE A 189 4.68 -0.94 -7.78
C PHE A 189 4.02 -0.21 -8.94
N TYR A 190 3.18 0.80 -8.67
CA TYR A 190 2.49 1.56 -9.70
C TYR A 190 3.46 2.29 -10.63
N ASN A 191 4.53 2.84 -10.10
CA ASN A 191 5.53 3.57 -10.89
C ASN A 191 6.39 2.65 -11.74
N TYR A 192 6.64 1.43 -11.28
CA TYR A 192 7.39 0.44 -12.03
C TYR A 192 6.58 -0.19 -13.17
N HIS A 193 5.32 -0.56 -12.91
CA HIS A 193 4.52 -1.35 -13.85
C HIS A 193 3.67 -0.55 -14.82
N PHE A 194 3.21 0.67 -14.43
CA PHE A 194 2.17 1.38 -15.16
C PHE A 194 2.67 2.69 -15.76
N LYS A 195 2.50 2.80 -17.09
CA LYS A 195 2.78 4.02 -17.83
C LYS A 195 1.55 4.93 -17.91
N ASN A 196 0.38 4.34 -18.14
CA ASN A 196 -0.87 5.06 -18.34
C ASN A 196 -1.74 4.92 -17.07
N LYS A 197 -1.67 5.92 -16.19
CA LYS A 197 -2.41 5.96 -14.94
C LYS A 197 -3.59 6.90 -15.07
N LEU A 198 -4.78 6.43 -14.71
CA LEU A 198 -5.98 7.26 -14.62
C LEU A 198 -6.19 7.69 -13.17
N ASP A 199 -5.96 8.96 -12.89
CA ASP A 199 -6.23 9.55 -11.58
C ASP A 199 -7.71 9.92 -11.47
N VAL A 200 -8.39 9.37 -10.47
CA VAL A 200 -9.81 9.60 -10.22
C VAL A 200 -10.00 10.18 -8.82
N SER A 201 -10.79 11.22 -8.71
CA SER A 201 -11.20 11.76 -7.41
C SER A 201 -12.09 10.77 -6.67
N THR A 202 -12.21 10.94 -5.36
CA THR A 202 -13.13 10.15 -4.54
C THR A 202 -14.21 11.02 -3.93
N THR A 203 -15.38 10.41 -3.68
CA THR A 203 -16.45 11.00 -2.88
C THR A 203 -16.42 10.39 -1.49
N SER A 204 -16.63 11.21 -0.46
CA SER A 204 -16.86 10.71 0.90
C SER A 204 -18.23 10.03 0.98
N LEU A 205 -18.29 8.93 1.72
CA LEU A 205 -19.55 8.25 2.09
C LEU A 205 -20.16 8.90 3.31
#